data_2c4fc7828b8a65c4557f501e1b02dfe0
#
_entry.id   2c4fc7828b8a65c4557f501e1b02dfe0
#
_cell.length_a   1.000
_cell.length_b   1.000
_cell.length_c   1.000
_cell.angle_alpha   90.00
_cell.angle_beta   90.00
_cell.angle_gamma   90.00
#
_symmetry.space_group_name_H-M   'P 1'
#
loop_
_entity.id
_entity.type
_entity.pdbx_description
1 polymer ?
#
loop_
_entity_poly.entity_id
_entity_poly.type
_entity_poly.pdbx_seq_one_letter_code
_entity_poly.pdbx_strand_id
1 'polypeptide(L)'
;RAHLSNASTDAAKKSILNRIITRVLDDGTACSIGIDERNEANFLTGLSDGIIIVEGDDDKNTGIGLRVDYGYLSEHSFGVVTTGEVTGDDIERVISKANDDGNSISVIMLALSTYNKMRQSQWAKELAANYQGQTFNNDTKLPVPTSTLFDEAFSDQYNGISFLKIDRSVTYEKNGRRVSYKPWNANKLIFLPSADNVGSFVWGTLAEATNPVNGVEYTTVDEYKLISRYSKTDP
;
A
#
# COMPACT_ATOMS: atom_id res chain seq x y z
N ARG A 1 -4.62 38.84 6.05
CA ARG A 1 -4.89 40.26 5.74
C ARG A 1 -3.76 41.18 6.27
N ALA A 2 -3.26 41.00 7.50
CA ALA A 2 -2.24 41.87 8.08
C ALA A 2 -0.92 41.99 7.26
N HIS A 3 -0.47 40.91 6.63
CA HIS A 3 0.74 40.94 5.80
C HIS A 3 0.57 41.67 4.47
N LEU A 4 -0.63 41.75 3.91
CA LEU A 4 -0.90 42.46 2.65
C LEU A 4 -0.97 43.96 2.88
N SER A 5 -1.48 44.40 4.03
CA SER A 5 -1.59 45.82 4.40
C SER A 5 -0.23 46.48 4.69
N ASN A 6 0.77 45.70 5.10
CA ASN A 6 2.11 46.16 5.43
C ASN A 6 3.10 46.16 4.23
N ALA A 7 2.66 45.68 3.06
CA ALA A 7 3.51 45.70 1.87
C ALA A 7 3.58 47.10 1.24
N SER A 8 4.78 47.66 1.18
CA SER A 8 5.02 49.04 0.76
C SER A 8 5.02 49.25 -0.75
N THR A 9 5.05 48.18 -1.55
CA THR A 9 5.08 48.25 -3.01
C THR A 9 4.10 47.30 -3.68
N ASP A 10 3.59 47.62 -4.87
CA ASP A 10 2.66 46.76 -5.60
C ASP A 10 3.31 45.43 -6.03
N ALA A 11 4.61 45.41 -6.27
CA ALA A 11 5.37 44.17 -6.53
C ALA A 11 5.40 43.25 -5.29
N ALA A 12 5.58 43.80 -4.10
CA ALA A 12 5.55 43.06 -2.87
C ALA A 12 4.15 42.50 -2.56
N LYS A 13 3.10 43.29 -2.81
CA LYS A 13 1.70 42.80 -2.68
C LYS A 13 1.40 41.67 -3.65
N LYS A 14 1.82 41.79 -4.92
CA LYS A 14 1.64 40.72 -5.94
C LYS A 14 2.39 39.44 -5.57
N SER A 15 3.61 39.56 -5.03
CA SER A 15 4.41 38.42 -4.57
C SER A 15 3.74 37.71 -3.39
N ILE A 16 3.23 38.48 -2.40
CA ILE A 16 2.49 37.88 -1.24
C ILE A 16 1.20 37.24 -1.72
N LEU A 17 0.46 37.89 -2.62
CA LEU A 17 -0.79 37.31 -3.15
C LEU A 17 -0.52 36.01 -3.92
N ASN A 18 0.47 35.98 -4.80
CA ASN A 18 0.86 34.76 -5.51
C ASN A 18 1.24 33.63 -4.54
N ARG A 19 2.00 33.94 -3.49
CA ARG A 19 2.39 32.96 -2.47
C ARG A 19 1.18 32.40 -1.70
N ILE A 20 0.18 33.23 -1.43
CA ILE A 20 -1.07 32.80 -0.80
C ILE A 20 -1.87 31.92 -1.75
N ILE A 21 -2.01 32.32 -3.02
CA ILE A 21 -2.72 31.57 -4.04
C ILE A 21 -2.05 30.21 -4.26
N THR A 22 -0.73 30.16 -4.42
CA THR A 22 0.01 28.91 -4.58
C THR A 22 -0.23 27.98 -3.39
N ARG A 23 -0.15 28.48 -2.16
CA ARG A 23 -0.37 27.68 -0.96
C ARG A 23 -1.80 27.11 -0.87
N VAL A 24 -2.81 27.90 -1.24
CA VAL A 24 -4.22 27.41 -1.26
C VAL A 24 -4.44 26.37 -2.35
N LEU A 25 -3.79 26.55 -3.52
CA LEU A 25 -3.88 25.55 -4.60
C LEU A 25 -3.10 24.27 -4.25
N ASP A 26 -1.94 24.40 -3.59
CA ASP A 26 -1.16 23.25 -3.10
C ASP A 26 -1.95 22.43 -2.08
N ASP A 27 -2.69 23.08 -1.18
CA ASP A 27 -3.55 22.38 -0.20
C ASP A 27 -4.65 21.57 -0.89
N GLY A 28 -5.27 22.08 -1.96
CA GLY A 28 -6.25 21.35 -2.76
C GLY A 28 -5.66 20.12 -3.46
N THR A 29 -4.47 20.28 -4.03
CA THR A 29 -3.73 19.17 -4.66
C THR A 29 -3.33 18.13 -3.62
N ALA A 30 -2.84 18.57 -2.45
CA ALA A 30 -2.47 17.66 -1.35
C ALA A 30 -3.67 16.86 -0.83
N CYS A 31 -4.87 17.47 -0.73
CA CYS A 31 -6.10 16.77 -0.37
C CYS A 31 -6.47 15.70 -1.41
N SER A 32 -6.36 16.01 -2.70
CA SER A 32 -6.65 15.04 -3.77
C SER A 32 -5.69 13.84 -3.73
N ILE A 33 -4.39 14.09 -3.58
CA ILE A 33 -3.37 13.05 -3.43
C ILE A 33 -3.62 12.23 -2.16
N GLY A 34 -4.02 12.87 -1.07
CA GLY A 34 -4.33 12.19 0.19
C GLY A 34 -5.46 11.17 0.09
N ILE A 35 -6.46 11.40 -0.76
CA ILE A 35 -7.51 10.43 -1.06
C ILE A 35 -6.93 9.19 -1.74
N ASP A 36 -6.07 9.40 -2.76
CA ASP A 36 -5.44 8.30 -3.49
C ASP A 36 -4.50 7.49 -2.58
N GLU A 37 -3.69 8.16 -1.76
CA GLU A 37 -2.83 7.51 -0.77
C GLU A 37 -3.64 6.69 0.25
N ARG A 38 -4.81 7.17 0.66
CA ARG A 38 -5.71 6.42 1.54
C ARG A 38 -6.27 5.19 0.86
N ASN A 39 -6.68 5.30 -0.39
CA ASN A 39 -7.19 4.17 -1.18
C ASN A 39 -6.11 3.12 -1.38
N GLU A 40 -4.87 3.53 -1.74
CA GLU A 40 -3.72 2.62 -1.85
C GLU A 40 -3.43 1.92 -0.51
N ALA A 41 -3.43 2.66 0.60
CA ALA A 41 -3.19 2.10 1.92
C ALA A 41 -4.28 1.09 2.32
N ASN A 42 -5.54 1.40 2.06
CA ASN A 42 -6.65 0.48 2.32
C ASN A 42 -6.52 -0.79 1.47
N PHE A 43 -6.16 -0.65 0.18
CA PHE A 43 -5.93 -1.79 -0.71
C PHE A 43 -4.81 -2.69 -0.20
N LEU A 44 -3.65 -2.12 0.16
CA LEU A 44 -2.51 -2.89 0.67
C LEU A 44 -2.83 -3.59 2.00
N THR A 45 -3.55 -2.91 2.90
CA THR A 45 -4.01 -3.51 4.16
C THR A 45 -5.00 -4.64 3.89
N GLY A 46 -6.01 -4.39 3.05
CA GLY A 46 -7.01 -5.39 2.70
C GLY A 46 -6.41 -6.61 2.03
N LEU A 47 -5.47 -6.41 1.11
CA LEU A 47 -4.80 -7.51 0.43
C LEU A 47 -3.93 -8.34 1.39
N SER A 48 -3.22 -7.71 2.33
CA SER A 48 -2.36 -8.43 3.27
C SER A 48 -3.14 -9.11 4.41
N ASP A 49 -4.20 -8.49 4.90
CA ASP A 49 -4.98 -9.01 6.04
C ASP A 49 -6.29 -9.70 5.64
N GLY A 50 -6.71 -9.57 4.37
CA GLY A 50 -7.97 -10.09 3.85
C GLY A 50 -9.19 -9.24 4.22
N ILE A 51 -9.01 -8.18 5.01
CA ILE A 51 -10.07 -7.34 5.53
C ILE A 51 -9.61 -5.88 5.55
N ILE A 52 -10.47 -4.98 5.09
CA ILE A 52 -10.34 -3.54 5.34
C ILE A 52 -11.35 -3.13 6.40
N ILE A 53 -10.89 -2.44 7.43
CA ILE A 53 -11.74 -1.81 8.42
C ILE A 53 -11.48 -0.31 8.34
N VAL A 54 -12.50 0.44 7.91
CA VAL A 54 -12.50 1.90 7.98
C VAL A 54 -13.24 2.27 9.26
N GLU A 55 -12.48 2.54 10.32
CA GLU A 55 -13.03 2.99 11.59
C GLU A 55 -13.64 4.37 11.42
N GLY A 56 -14.80 4.58 12.06
CA GLY A 56 -15.36 5.90 12.22
C GLY A 56 -14.52 6.74 13.17
N ASP A 57 -14.79 8.04 13.21
CA ASP A 57 -14.14 8.96 14.15
C ASP A 57 -14.57 8.61 15.60
N ASP A 58 -13.72 7.91 16.34
CA ASP A 58 -13.98 7.39 17.68
C ASP A 58 -14.39 8.51 18.67
N ASP A 59 -13.89 9.74 18.47
CA ASP A 59 -14.16 10.88 19.35
C ASP A 59 -15.57 11.44 19.19
N LYS A 60 -16.29 11.13 18.12
CA LYS A 60 -17.60 11.70 17.81
C LYS A 60 -18.73 10.67 17.69
N ASN A 61 -18.42 9.39 17.76
CA ASN A 61 -19.38 8.30 17.57
C ASN A 61 -20.25 8.44 16.30
N THR A 62 -19.70 9.06 15.27
CA THR A 62 -20.38 9.37 14.00
C THR A 62 -19.98 8.44 12.86
N GLY A 63 -19.08 7.49 13.12
CA GLY A 63 -18.56 6.63 12.07
C GLY A 63 -19.43 5.40 11.85
N ILE A 64 -19.99 5.27 10.66
CA ILE A 64 -20.39 3.96 10.16
C ILE A 64 -19.10 3.25 9.81
N GLY A 65 -18.65 2.33 10.68
CA GLY A 65 -17.49 1.50 10.39
C GLY A 65 -17.75 0.70 9.12
N LEU A 66 -17.01 0.98 8.05
CA LEU A 66 -17.07 0.18 6.84
C LEU A 66 -16.11 -0.99 7.01
N ARG A 67 -16.64 -2.21 6.92
CA ARG A 67 -15.86 -3.45 6.85
C ARG A 67 -16.00 -4.05 5.46
N VAL A 68 -14.88 -4.21 4.77
CA VAL A 68 -14.82 -4.92 3.49
C VAL A 68 -14.00 -6.20 3.72
N ASP A 69 -14.63 -7.34 3.52
CA ASP A 69 -14.01 -8.65 3.63
C ASP A 69 -13.69 -9.16 2.22
N TYR A 70 -12.45 -9.52 1.96
CA TYR A 70 -12.00 -10.04 0.65
C TYR A 70 -12.37 -11.52 0.46
N GLY A 71 -12.93 -12.17 1.48
CA GLY A 71 -13.43 -13.54 1.39
C GLY A 71 -12.34 -14.58 1.19
N TYR A 72 -11.17 -14.40 1.80
CA TYR A 72 -10.09 -15.39 1.71
C TYR A 72 -10.54 -16.72 2.31
N LEU A 73 -10.40 -17.78 1.52
CA LEU A 73 -10.74 -19.12 1.95
C LEU A 73 -9.71 -19.63 2.97
N SER A 74 -10.18 -20.25 4.04
CA SER A 74 -9.31 -20.80 5.09
C SER A 74 -8.34 -21.86 4.57
N GLU A 75 -8.74 -22.61 3.54
CA GLU A 75 -7.94 -23.65 2.88
C GLU A 75 -6.76 -23.08 2.07
N HIS A 76 -6.81 -21.77 1.71
CA HIS A 76 -5.74 -21.04 1.06
C HIS A 76 -4.90 -20.23 2.04
N SER A 77 -5.08 -20.40 3.35
CA SER A 77 -4.31 -19.74 4.39
C SER A 77 -3.34 -20.72 5.05
N PHE A 78 -2.05 -20.53 4.83
CA PHE A 78 -0.98 -21.39 5.31
C PHE A 78 -0.20 -20.71 6.44
N GLY A 79 0.06 -21.44 7.50
CA GLY A 79 1.06 -21.06 8.50
C GLY A 79 2.45 -21.49 8.07
N VAL A 80 3.49 -20.85 8.62
CA VAL A 80 4.88 -21.33 8.49
C VAL A 80 5.13 -22.54 9.37
N VAL A 81 5.98 -23.47 8.91
CA VAL A 81 6.36 -24.66 9.69
C VAL A 81 7.24 -24.25 10.87
N THR A 82 8.21 -23.39 10.62
CA THR A 82 9.09 -22.83 11.65
C THR A 82 8.69 -21.41 11.99
N THR A 83 8.29 -21.17 13.23
CA THR A 83 7.84 -19.84 13.67
C THR A 83 8.89 -18.78 13.41
N GLY A 84 8.51 -17.75 12.66
CA GLY A 84 9.34 -16.59 12.35
C GLY A 84 10.28 -16.76 11.15
N GLU A 85 10.29 -17.91 10.49
CA GLU A 85 11.10 -18.19 9.32
C GLU A 85 10.24 -18.74 8.17
N VAL A 86 10.47 -18.26 6.96
CA VAL A 86 9.86 -18.78 5.73
C VAL A 86 10.91 -19.60 5.00
N THR A 87 10.60 -20.85 4.73
CA THR A 87 11.49 -21.82 4.07
C THR A 87 10.99 -22.19 2.68
N GLY A 88 11.79 -22.92 1.91
CA GLY A 88 11.37 -23.50 0.63
C GLY A 88 10.15 -24.39 0.75
N ASP A 89 10.09 -25.22 1.81
CA ASP A 89 8.95 -26.13 2.05
C ASP A 89 7.64 -25.36 2.24
N ASP A 90 7.70 -24.18 2.88
CA ASP A 90 6.52 -23.34 3.04
C ASP A 90 6.01 -22.81 1.70
N ILE A 91 6.92 -22.42 0.82
CA ILE A 91 6.62 -21.90 -0.52
C ILE A 91 6.11 -23.04 -1.41
N GLU A 92 6.76 -24.18 -1.39
CA GLU A 92 6.37 -25.35 -2.20
C GLU A 92 4.98 -25.88 -1.83
N ARG A 93 4.63 -25.90 -0.54
CA ARG A 93 3.27 -26.28 -0.11
C ARG A 93 2.19 -25.39 -0.71
N VAL A 94 2.43 -24.08 -0.75
CA VAL A 94 1.47 -23.12 -1.32
C VAL A 94 1.39 -23.28 -2.84
N ILE A 95 2.52 -23.42 -3.53
CA ILE A 95 2.57 -23.61 -4.98
C ILE A 95 1.90 -24.93 -5.37
N SER A 96 2.18 -26.01 -4.65
CA SER A 96 1.56 -27.32 -4.91
C SER A 96 0.05 -27.27 -4.73
N LYS A 97 -0.44 -26.66 -3.65
CA LYS A 97 -1.89 -26.49 -3.44
C LYS A 97 -2.53 -25.66 -4.54
N ALA A 98 -1.90 -24.57 -4.96
CA ALA A 98 -2.42 -23.76 -6.05
C ALA A 98 -2.51 -24.56 -7.36
N ASN A 99 -1.49 -25.37 -7.68
CA ASN A 99 -1.48 -26.23 -8.86
C ASN A 99 -2.57 -27.32 -8.77
N ASP A 100 -2.76 -27.95 -7.60
CA ASP A 100 -3.80 -28.94 -7.37
C ASP A 100 -5.21 -28.32 -7.56
N ASP A 101 -5.38 -27.06 -7.24
CA ASP A 101 -6.63 -26.31 -7.44
C ASP A 101 -6.76 -25.74 -8.88
N GLY A 102 -5.82 -26.04 -9.77
CA GLY A 102 -5.82 -25.60 -11.15
C GLY A 102 -5.39 -24.13 -11.35
N ASN A 103 -4.74 -23.55 -10.35
CA ASN A 103 -4.21 -22.18 -10.40
C ASN A 103 -2.69 -22.18 -10.60
N SER A 104 -2.17 -21.13 -11.22
CA SER A 104 -0.73 -20.88 -11.30
C SER A 104 -0.35 -19.64 -10.50
N ILE A 105 0.82 -19.66 -9.88
CA ILE A 105 1.37 -18.49 -9.17
C ILE A 105 2.47 -17.88 -10.02
N SER A 106 2.45 -16.56 -10.16
CA SER A 106 3.48 -15.80 -10.87
C SER A 106 4.20 -14.79 -9.99
N VAL A 107 3.55 -14.33 -8.92
CA VAL A 107 4.08 -13.26 -8.07
C VAL A 107 3.83 -13.55 -6.60
N ILE A 108 4.82 -13.28 -5.78
CA ILE A 108 4.71 -13.29 -4.32
C ILE A 108 4.88 -11.86 -3.81
N MET A 109 3.81 -11.30 -3.22
CA MET A 109 3.85 -9.98 -2.58
C MET A 109 4.22 -10.13 -1.10
N LEU A 110 5.18 -9.33 -0.65
CA LEU A 110 5.63 -9.35 0.74
C LEU A 110 6.27 -8.01 1.15
N ALA A 111 6.36 -7.78 2.46
CA ALA A 111 7.11 -6.63 2.97
C ALA A 111 8.61 -6.76 2.66
N LEU A 112 9.27 -5.66 2.32
CA LEU A 112 10.72 -5.62 2.10
C LEU A 112 11.50 -6.14 3.33
N SER A 113 11.01 -5.87 4.54
CA SER A 113 11.60 -6.38 5.78
C SER A 113 11.56 -7.90 5.87
N THR A 114 10.45 -8.51 5.46
CA THR A 114 10.26 -9.97 5.44
C THR A 114 11.10 -10.61 4.35
N TYR A 115 11.16 -10.01 3.17
CA TYR A 115 12.07 -10.42 2.11
C TYR A 115 13.53 -10.43 2.57
N ASN A 116 13.98 -9.38 3.27
CA ASN A 116 15.35 -9.31 3.78
C ASN A 116 15.65 -10.37 4.85
N LYS A 117 14.67 -10.72 5.69
CA LYS A 117 14.79 -11.84 6.64
C LYS A 117 14.89 -13.17 5.90
N MET A 118 14.01 -13.41 4.93
CA MET A 118 14.01 -14.63 4.13
C MET A 118 15.33 -14.83 3.39
N ARG A 119 15.88 -13.75 2.80
CA ARG A 119 17.19 -13.77 2.12
C ARG A 119 18.37 -14.11 3.06
N GLN A 120 18.23 -13.83 4.36
CA GLN A 120 19.24 -14.17 5.37
C GLN A 120 19.14 -15.62 5.89
N SER A 121 18.04 -16.33 5.57
CA SER A 121 17.84 -17.71 5.99
C SER A 121 18.89 -18.65 5.39
N GLN A 122 19.09 -19.80 6.01
CA GLN A 122 20.02 -20.81 5.50
C GLN A 122 19.55 -21.35 4.14
N TRP A 123 18.26 -21.61 3.99
CA TRP A 123 17.65 -22.03 2.74
C TRP A 123 17.97 -21.06 1.57
N ALA A 124 17.81 -19.75 1.76
CA ALA A 124 18.08 -18.77 0.73
C ALA A 124 19.55 -18.71 0.31
N LYS A 125 20.47 -18.91 1.27
CA LYS A 125 21.91 -18.99 0.99
C LYS A 125 22.27 -20.23 0.19
N GLU A 126 21.67 -21.38 0.54
CA GLU A 126 21.88 -22.64 -0.17
C GLU A 126 21.30 -22.58 -1.59
N LEU A 127 20.10 -22.01 -1.74
CA LEU A 127 19.49 -21.79 -3.05
C LEU A 127 20.39 -20.96 -3.97
N ALA A 128 20.90 -19.84 -3.48
CA ALA A 128 21.80 -18.97 -4.23
C ALA A 128 23.14 -19.64 -4.55
N ALA A 129 23.70 -20.42 -3.63
CA ALA A 129 24.94 -21.17 -3.83
C ALA A 129 24.76 -22.28 -4.90
N ASN A 130 23.67 -23.01 -4.86
CA ASN A 130 23.30 -24.01 -5.86
C ASN A 130 23.14 -23.37 -7.26
N TYR A 131 22.46 -22.24 -7.35
CA TYR A 131 22.29 -21.49 -8.59
C TYR A 131 23.63 -21.07 -9.21
N GLN A 132 24.62 -20.73 -8.35
CA GLN A 132 25.98 -20.42 -8.81
C GLN A 132 26.85 -21.66 -9.06
N GLY A 133 26.33 -22.87 -8.89
CA GLY A 133 27.10 -24.10 -9.03
C GLY A 133 28.19 -24.30 -7.96
N GLN A 134 28.04 -23.68 -6.79
CA GLN A 134 28.99 -23.82 -5.67
C GLN A 134 28.75 -25.15 -4.96
N THR A 135 29.84 -25.85 -4.64
CA THR A 135 29.80 -27.04 -3.78
C THR A 135 29.94 -26.60 -2.33
N PHE A 136 29.00 -26.99 -1.48
CA PHE A 136 29.03 -26.71 -0.04
C PHE A 136 28.59 -27.93 0.75
N ASN A 137 28.97 -27.95 2.02
CA ASN A 137 28.54 -28.93 3.00
C ASN A 137 27.94 -28.21 4.21
N ASN A 138 27.38 -28.96 5.17
CA ASN A 138 26.72 -28.39 6.36
C ASN A 138 27.61 -27.45 7.19
N ASP A 139 28.94 -27.59 7.11
CA ASP A 139 29.88 -26.75 7.84
C ASP A 139 30.32 -25.51 7.05
N THR A 140 29.91 -25.40 5.79
CA THR A 140 30.27 -24.27 4.92
C THR A 140 29.48 -23.04 5.31
N LYS A 141 30.17 -21.97 5.72
CA LYS A 141 29.54 -20.69 6.04
C LYS A 141 29.23 -19.92 4.75
N LEU A 142 28.02 -20.05 4.26
CA LEU A 142 27.58 -19.35 3.06
C LEU A 142 27.30 -17.87 3.32
N PRO A 143 27.70 -16.96 2.41
CA PRO A 143 27.37 -15.55 2.51
C PRO A 143 25.89 -15.30 2.25
N VAL A 144 25.35 -14.19 2.76
CA VAL A 144 24.02 -13.75 2.41
C VAL A 144 24.01 -13.29 0.94
N PRO A 145 23.15 -13.84 0.08
CA PRO A 145 23.10 -13.47 -1.32
C PRO A 145 22.68 -12.02 -1.51
N THR A 146 23.07 -11.41 -2.61
CA THR A 146 22.52 -10.11 -3.02
C THR A 146 21.03 -10.25 -3.38
N SER A 147 20.29 -9.14 -3.42
CA SER A 147 18.88 -9.18 -3.81
C SER A 147 18.70 -9.76 -5.22
N THR A 148 19.53 -9.31 -6.18
CA THR A 148 19.48 -9.77 -7.56
C THR A 148 19.75 -11.27 -7.66
N LEU A 149 20.81 -11.76 -7.02
CA LEU A 149 21.17 -13.17 -7.05
C LEU A 149 20.08 -14.06 -6.45
N PHE A 150 19.47 -13.61 -5.34
CA PHE A 150 18.39 -14.37 -4.72
C PHE A 150 17.12 -14.38 -5.59
N ASP A 151 16.77 -13.24 -6.20
CA ASP A 151 15.63 -13.15 -7.11
C ASP A 151 15.82 -14.06 -8.34
N GLU A 152 17.01 -14.07 -8.94
CA GLU A 152 17.35 -14.94 -10.08
C GLU A 152 17.32 -16.41 -9.68
N ALA A 153 17.96 -16.79 -8.60
CA ALA A 153 17.99 -18.17 -8.13
C ALA A 153 16.59 -18.68 -7.76
N PHE A 154 15.77 -17.82 -7.16
CA PHE A 154 14.38 -18.13 -6.82
C PHE A 154 13.51 -18.31 -8.07
N SER A 155 13.62 -17.38 -9.02
CA SER A 155 12.89 -17.43 -10.29
C SER A 155 13.23 -18.67 -11.10
N ASP A 156 14.49 -19.07 -11.13
CA ASP A 156 14.96 -20.30 -11.80
C ASP A 156 14.38 -21.56 -11.13
N GLN A 157 14.45 -21.66 -9.81
CA GLN A 157 13.94 -22.78 -9.04
C GLN A 157 12.41 -22.94 -9.14
N TYR A 158 11.66 -21.83 -9.17
CA TYR A 158 10.21 -21.81 -9.13
C TYR A 158 9.54 -21.30 -10.41
N ASN A 159 10.10 -21.70 -11.57
CA ASN A 159 9.49 -21.50 -12.88
C ASN A 159 9.06 -20.06 -13.21
N GLY A 160 9.87 -19.08 -12.85
CA GLY A 160 9.63 -17.68 -13.19
C GLY A 160 8.81 -16.90 -12.17
N ILE A 161 8.51 -17.46 -11.00
CA ILE A 161 7.86 -16.71 -9.91
C ILE A 161 8.77 -15.58 -9.45
N SER A 162 8.20 -14.39 -9.31
CA SER A 162 8.92 -13.18 -8.92
C SER A 162 8.42 -12.60 -7.58
N PHE A 163 9.26 -11.77 -6.94
CA PHE A 163 8.89 -11.05 -5.72
C PHE A 163 8.47 -9.63 -6.00
N LEU A 164 7.31 -9.23 -5.49
CA LEU A 164 6.89 -7.83 -5.41
C LEU A 164 7.09 -7.33 -3.97
N LYS A 165 8.12 -6.52 -3.78
CA LYS A 165 8.58 -6.06 -2.46
C LYS A 165 7.88 -4.76 -2.09
N ILE A 166 7.10 -4.78 -1.01
CA ILE A 166 6.34 -3.64 -0.52
C ILE A 166 7.11 -2.94 0.59
N ASP A 167 7.47 -1.68 0.39
CA ASP A 167 8.06 -0.79 1.39
C ASP A 167 7.32 0.54 1.43
N ARG A 168 6.00 0.50 1.33
CA ARG A 168 5.15 1.68 1.39
C ARG A 168 4.93 2.10 2.83
N SER A 169 5.11 3.38 3.09
CA SER A 169 4.76 4.03 4.36
C SER A 169 3.86 5.20 4.07
N VAL A 170 2.77 5.31 4.80
CA VAL A 170 1.81 6.42 4.71
C VAL A 170 1.91 7.27 5.95
N THR A 171 1.95 8.59 5.77
CA THR A 171 2.01 9.55 6.86
C THR A 171 0.78 10.44 6.81
N TYR A 172 0.08 10.53 7.92
CA TYR A 172 -1.08 11.40 8.08
C TYR A 172 -1.00 12.18 9.40
N GLU A 173 -1.81 13.20 9.52
CA GLU A 173 -1.91 13.99 10.73
C GLU A 173 -3.16 13.56 11.54
N LYS A 174 -2.97 13.21 12.81
CA LYS A 174 -4.03 12.91 13.76
C LYS A 174 -3.82 13.74 15.01
N ASN A 175 -4.81 14.57 15.38
CA ASN A 175 -4.77 15.43 16.55
C ASN A 175 -3.53 16.35 16.60
N GLY A 176 -3.16 16.97 15.47
CA GLY A 176 -2.02 17.87 15.37
C GLY A 176 -0.65 17.16 15.41
N ARG A 177 -0.60 15.83 15.34
CA ARG A 177 0.63 15.05 15.34
C ARG A 177 0.74 14.23 14.06
N ARG A 178 1.94 14.21 13.48
CA ARG A 178 2.27 13.32 12.38
C ARG A 178 2.38 11.88 12.87
N VAL A 179 1.63 10.99 12.23
CA VAL A 179 1.66 9.55 12.47
C VAL A 179 2.01 8.86 11.15
N SER A 180 2.95 7.93 11.20
CA SER A 180 3.33 7.13 10.04
C SER A 180 3.05 5.66 10.33
N TYR A 181 2.51 4.95 9.35
CA TYR A 181 2.28 3.51 9.44
C TYR A 181 2.59 2.82 8.10
N LYS A 182 2.86 1.53 8.17
CA LYS A 182 3.04 0.68 7.00
C LYS A 182 1.75 -0.11 6.76
N PRO A 183 1.06 0.09 5.63
CA PRO A 183 -0.23 -0.57 5.37
C PRO A 183 -0.12 -2.07 5.10
N TRP A 184 1.03 -2.56 4.70
CA TRP A 184 1.26 -3.98 4.47
C TRP A 184 1.64 -4.70 5.77
N ASN A 185 0.95 -5.80 6.07
CA ASN A 185 1.29 -6.65 7.21
C ASN A 185 2.57 -7.44 6.93
N ALA A 186 3.65 -7.10 7.66
CA ALA A 186 4.98 -7.71 7.47
C ALA A 186 5.03 -9.23 7.78
N ASN A 187 4.00 -9.77 8.44
CA ASN A 187 3.92 -11.21 8.75
C ASN A 187 3.15 -12.01 7.69
N LYS A 188 2.81 -11.38 6.56
CA LYS A 188 2.03 -12.00 5.49
C LYS A 188 2.79 -12.01 4.18
N LEU A 189 2.70 -13.14 3.48
CA LEU A 189 3.07 -13.32 2.08
C LEU A 189 1.79 -13.62 1.32
N ILE A 190 1.58 -12.95 0.19
CA ILE A 190 0.41 -13.16 -0.67
C ILE A 190 0.90 -13.68 -2.01
N PHE A 191 0.39 -14.84 -2.39
CA PHE A 191 0.70 -15.51 -3.64
C PHE A 191 -0.38 -15.18 -4.66
N LEU A 192 0.01 -14.68 -5.82
CA LEU A 192 -0.89 -14.19 -6.84
C LEU A 192 -0.62 -14.84 -8.21
N PRO A 193 -1.68 -15.09 -8.98
CA PRO A 193 -1.52 -15.60 -10.35
C PRO A 193 -0.95 -14.53 -11.30
N SER A 194 -1.18 -13.24 -11.01
CA SER A 194 -0.67 -12.09 -11.77
C SER A 194 -0.56 -10.87 -10.88
N ALA A 195 0.40 -9.98 -11.16
CA ALA A 195 0.50 -8.67 -10.52
C ALA A 195 -0.43 -7.63 -11.18
N ASP A 196 -0.87 -7.86 -12.42
CA ASP A 196 -1.53 -6.85 -13.24
C ASP A 196 -3.03 -6.76 -13.00
N ASN A 197 -3.65 -7.75 -12.38
CA ASN A 197 -5.10 -7.81 -12.18
C ASN A 197 -5.45 -8.45 -10.84
N VAL A 198 -5.12 -7.78 -9.76
CA VAL A 198 -5.34 -8.28 -8.39
C VAL A 198 -6.77 -8.02 -7.91
N GLY A 199 -7.44 -7.02 -8.49
CA GLY A 199 -8.80 -6.65 -8.10
C GLY A 199 -9.30 -5.43 -8.88
N SER A 200 -10.48 -4.95 -8.48
CA SER A 200 -11.11 -3.77 -9.08
C SER A 200 -11.35 -2.72 -8.03
N PHE A 201 -11.07 -1.48 -8.38
CA PHE A 201 -11.51 -0.33 -7.59
C PHE A 201 -12.92 0.05 -8.01
N VAL A 202 -13.86 -0.01 -7.07
CA VAL A 202 -15.28 0.30 -7.33
C VAL A 202 -15.67 1.52 -6.52
N TRP A 203 -16.32 2.48 -7.19
CA TRP A 203 -16.86 3.69 -6.55
C TRP A 203 -18.34 3.86 -6.87
N GLY A 204 -19.06 4.45 -5.93
CA GLY A 204 -20.46 4.82 -6.10
C GLY A 204 -20.62 6.31 -6.40
N THR A 205 -21.81 6.69 -6.80
CA THR A 205 -22.16 8.11 -6.96
C THR A 205 -22.17 8.78 -5.59
N LEU A 206 -21.45 9.91 -5.48
CA LEU A 206 -21.39 10.69 -4.26
C LEU A 206 -22.77 11.33 -3.97
N ALA A 207 -23.18 11.31 -2.71
CA ALA A 207 -24.49 11.80 -2.30
C ALA A 207 -24.70 13.28 -2.66
N GLU A 208 -23.65 14.09 -2.52
CA GLU A 208 -23.66 15.52 -2.84
C GLU A 208 -23.78 15.78 -4.35
N ALA A 209 -23.32 14.87 -5.19
CA ALA A 209 -23.52 14.97 -6.65
C ALA A 209 -24.97 14.72 -7.05
N THR A 210 -25.68 13.87 -6.28
CA THR A 210 -27.09 13.56 -6.52
C THR A 210 -28.03 14.57 -5.87
N ASN A 211 -27.69 15.08 -4.67
CA ASN A 211 -28.45 16.03 -3.90
C ASN A 211 -27.61 17.26 -3.53
N PRO A 212 -27.34 18.16 -4.50
CA PRO A 212 -26.46 19.31 -4.28
C PRO A 212 -27.09 20.29 -3.26
N VAL A 213 -26.26 20.78 -2.37
CA VAL A 213 -26.66 21.85 -1.42
C VAL A 213 -26.76 23.17 -2.16
N ASN A 214 -27.83 23.92 -1.94
CA ASN A 214 -28.04 25.21 -2.58
C ASN A 214 -26.92 26.22 -2.19
N GLY A 215 -26.37 26.90 -3.19
CA GLY A 215 -25.28 27.85 -3.01
C GLY A 215 -23.87 27.23 -2.95
N VAL A 216 -23.72 25.94 -3.21
CA VAL A 216 -22.46 25.24 -3.31
C VAL A 216 -22.24 24.77 -4.75
N GLU A 217 -21.08 25.08 -5.29
CA GLU A 217 -20.64 24.52 -6.60
C GLU A 217 -19.89 23.24 -6.37
N TYR A 218 -20.22 22.21 -7.14
CA TYR A 218 -19.57 20.89 -7.07
C TYR A 218 -18.85 20.59 -8.38
N THR A 219 -17.60 20.14 -8.27
CA THR A 219 -16.82 19.67 -9.42
C THR A 219 -16.30 18.27 -9.11
N THR A 220 -16.65 17.30 -9.96
CA THR A 220 -16.14 15.93 -9.85
C THR A 220 -14.79 15.82 -10.54
N VAL A 221 -13.84 15.20 -9.86
CA VAL A 221 -12.49 14.90 -10.36
C VAL A 221 -12.27 13.39 -10.24
N ASP A 222 -11.70 12.78 -11.27
CA ASP A 222 -11.41 11.32 -11.31
C ASP A 222 -12.63 10.44 -10.96
N GLU A 223 -13.85 10.92 -11.25
CA GLU A 223 -15.14 10.23 -11.06
C GLU A 223 -15.52 9.93 -9.58
N TYR A 224 -14.59 9.83 -8.67
CA TYR A 224 -14.78 9.48 -7.25
C TYR A 224 -14.37 10.56 -6.27
N LYS A 225 -13.85 11.68 -6.72
CA LYS A 225 -13.50 12.84 -5.90
C LYS A 225 -14.44 13.99 -6.19
N LEU A 226 -14.96 14.61 -5.15
CA LEU A 226 -15.84 15.76 -5.26
C LEU A 226 -15.18 16.97 -4.60
N ILE A 227 -15.02 18.04 -5.35
CA ILE A 227 -14.58 19.33 -4.83
C ILE A 227 -15.82 20.20 -4.66
N SER A 228 -16.11 20.61 -3.43
CA SER A 228 -17.16 21.56 -3.11
C SER A 228 -16.57 22.95 -2.93
N ARG A 229 -17.15 23.94 -3.60
CA ARG A 229 -16.79 25.36 -3.46
C ARG A 229 -17.99 26.13 -2.93
N TYR A 230 -17.81 26.78 -1.82
CA TYR A 230 -18.83 27.67 -1.23
C TYR A 230 -18.22 29.03 -0.91
N SER A 231 -19.01 30.09 -1.07
CA SER A 231 -18.66 31.43 -0.61
C SER A 231 -19.44 31.72 0.68
N LYS A 232 -18.73 31.98 1.77
CA LYS A 232 -19.33 32.53 2.97
C LYS A 232 -19.37 34.05 2.82
N THR A 233 -20.51 34.61 2.50
CA THR A 233 -20.74 36.04 2.69
C THR A 233 -20.95 36.27 4.16
N ASP A 234 -19.99 36.89 4.83
CA ASP A 234 -20.24 37.44 6.17
C ASP A 234 -21.33 38.51 6.03
N PRO A 235 -22.36 38.50 6.87
CA PRO A 235 -23.40 39.51 6.87
C PRO A 235 -22.89 40.89 7.27
#